data_75fcb93f00bea947d34abb7a70cfb50e
#
_entry.id   75fcb93f00bea947d34abb7a70cfb50e
#
_cell.length_a   1.000
_cell.length_b   1.000
_cell.length_c   1.000
_cell.angle_alpha   90.00
_cell.angle_beta   90.00
_cell.angle_gamma   90.00
#
_symmetry.space_group_name_H-M   'P 1'
#
loop_
_entity.id
_entity.type
_entity.pdbx_description
1 polymer ?
#
loop_
_entity_poly.entity_id
_entity_poly.type
_entity_poly.pdbx_seq_one_letter_code
_entity_poly.pdbx_strand_id
1 'polypeptide(L)'
;MKKFIFVIVTLLLFNLVFSQQISKVAISGNGQLDVFAFGLDEQVQIYLSKDGNISKWGFDRFIGYQENYNGDLLPYVGRIEYYSQNDDESLRGKIKYIGKTLLTYYASYENEALKGKLKSIGAINFDYYLTYEDAAYRGLIKTIGRKMIVWYASYENVDLRGKLKNFGSTTLIYYNSFEDKAFRGKIKSIDRFAFVYYSSFEQYSSSLKTGSTLININGIKYYLKSY
;
A
#
# COMPACT_ATOMS: atom_id res chain seq x y z
N MET A 1 -48.76 -1.45 13.81
CA MET A 1 -47.61 -0.96 14.57
C MET A 1 -46.38 -1.90 14.52
N LYS A 2 -46.50 -3.22 14.68
CA LYS A 2 -45.31 -4.15 14.64
C LYS A 2 -44.53 -4.16 13.34
N LYS A 3 -45.18 -3.98 12.18
CA LYS A 3 -44.47 -3.93 10.86
C LYS A 3 -43.64 -2.64 10.64
N PHE A 4 -44.04 -1.54 11.25
CA PHE A 4 -43.31 -0.26 11.16
C PHE A 4 -42.00 -0.25 11.97
N ILE A 5 -42.01 -0.96 13.13
CA ILE A 5 -40.82 -1.09 13.99
C ILE A 5 -39.75 -1.92 13.29
N PHE A 6 -40.14 -2.97 12.53
CA PHE A 6 -39.18 -3.80 11.78
C PHE A 6 -38.45 -3.03 10.66
N VAL A 7 -39.15 -2.14 9.96
CA VAL A 7 -38.57 -1.28 8.92
C VAL A 7 -37.58 -0.27 9.49
N ILE A 8 -37.87 0.33 10.65
CA ILE A 8 -36.97 1.28 11.33
C ILE A 8 -35.71 0.58 11.84
N VAL A 9 -35.81 -0.62 12.39
CA VAL A 9 -34.64 -1.42 12.82
C VAL A 9 -33.76 -1.83 11.64
N THR A 10 -34.35 -2.16 10.49
CA THR A 10 -33.58 -2.50 9.29
C THR A 10 -32.86 -1.27 8.69
N LEU A 11 -33.48 -0.10 8.74
CA LEU A 11 -32.88 1.18 8.30
C LEU A 11 -31.72 1.62 9.22
N LEU A 12 -31.76 1.30 10.51
CA LEU A 12 -30.69 1.62 11.46
C LEU A 12 -29.45 0.71 11.31
N LEU A 13 -29.57 -0.43 10.63
CA LEU A 13 -28.45 -1.33 10.36
C LEU A 13 -27.63 -0.94 9.13
N PHE A 14 -28.08 0.00 8.31
CA PHE A 14 -27.30 0.60 7.22
C PHE A 14 -26.44 1.78 7.71
N ASN A 15 -25.80 1.65 8.87
CA ASN A 15 -24.62 2.45 9.10
C ASN A 15 -23.54 1.92 8.17
N LEU A 16 -23.24 2.68 7.10
CA LEU A 16 -22.07 2.49 6.29
C LEU A 16 -20.85 2.59 7.22
N VAL A 17 -20.41 1.44 7.70
CA VAL A 17 -19.12 1.34 8.37
C VAL A 17 -18.11 1.70 7.29
N PHE A 18 -17.60 2.92 7.30
CA PHE A 18 -16.38 3.27 6.59
C PHE A 18 -15.28 2.43 7.20
N SER A 19 -15.15 1.21 6.70
CA SER A 19 -14.10 0.30 7.11
C SER A 19 -12.79 0.84 6.55
N GLN A 20 -11.76 0.88 7.39
CA GLN A 20 -10.40 1.13 6.95
C GLN A 20 -10.10 0.21 5.76
N GLN A 21 -9.63 0.75 4.66
CA GLN A 21 -9.34 -0.03 3.46
C GLN A 21 -8.16 0.54 2.69
N ILE A 22 -7.50 -0.34 1.93
CA ILE A 22 -6.49 0.11 0.98
C ILE A 22 -7.18 0.92 -0.11
N SER A 23 -6.75 2.16 -0.24
CA SER A 23 -7.26 3.10 -1.25
C SER A 23 -6.37 3.15 -2.49
N LYS A 24 -5.04 2.98 -2.31
CA LYS A 24 -4.07 3.21 -3.38
C LYS A 24 -2.83 2.31 -3.24
N VAL A 25 -2.30 1.86 -4.37
CA VAL A 25 -0.99 1.22 -4.51
C VAL A 25 -0.16 2.08 -5.47
N ALA A 26 0.87 2.73 -4.98
CA ALA A 26 1.73 3.57 -5.80
C ALA A 26 3.03 2.84 -6.16
N ILE A 27 3.42 2.93 -7.43
CA ILE A 27 4.59 2.27 -7.99
C ILE A 27 5.44 3.36 -8.62
N SER A 28 6.73 3.35 -8.32
CA SER A 28 7.70 4.28 -8.89
C SER A 28 7.99 3.96 -10.36
N GLY A 29 8.53 4.93 -11.10
CA GLY A 29 8.85 4.76 -12.52
C GLY A 29 9.84 3.63 -12.81
N ASN A 30 10.65 3.18 -11.83
CA ASN A 30 11.53 2.01 -11.95
C ASN A 30 10.83 0.69 -11.53
N GLY A 31 9.52 0.72 -11.30
CA GLY A 31 8.71 -0.45 -10.95
C GLY A 31 8.81 -0.90 -9.48
N GLN A 32 9.44 -0.15 -8.59
CA GLN A 32 9.43 -0.46 -7.16
C GLN A 32 8.11 0.00 -6.54
N LEU A 33 7.61 -0.77 -5.56
CA LEU A 33 6.52 -0.28 -4.73
C LEU A 33 6.99 0.97 -3.98
N ASP A 34 6.26 2.06 -4.14
CA ASP A 34 6.49 3.29 -3.39
C ASP A 34 5.73 3.26 -2.08
N VAL A 35 4.40 3.13 -2.13
CA VAL A 35 3.57 3.05 -0.93
C VAL A 35 2.29 2.24 -1.16
N PHE A 36 1.78 1.67 -0.07
CA PHE A 36 0.37 1.33 0.11
C PHE A 36 -0.32 2.47 0.88
N ALA A 37 -1.41 3.02 0.34
CA ALA A 37 -2.20 4.04 1.03
C ALA A 37 -3.48 3.45 1.60
N PHE A 38 -3.74 3.79 2.87
CA PHE A 38 -4.93 3.38 3.61
C PHE A 38 -5.78 4.60 3.94
N GLY A 39 -7.06 4.55 3.60
CA GLY A 39 -8.04 5.48 4.12
C GLY A 39 -8.45 5.08 5.53
N LEU A 40 -8.41 6.01 6.47
CA LEU A 40 -8.96 5.91 7.81
C LEU A 40 -10.30 6.64 7.89
N ASP A 41 -10.92 6.58 9.06
CA ASP A 41 -12.01 7.47 9.40
C ASP A 41 -11.55 8.94 9.26
N GLU A 42 -12.49 9.86 9.08
CA GLU A 42 -12.24 11.30 8.97
C GLU A 42 -11.37 11.70 7.74
N GLN A 43 -11.37 10.88 6.67
CA GLN A 43 -10.62 11.13 5.41
C GLN A 43 -9.09 11.20 5.58
N VAL A 44 -8.57 10.70 6.68
CA VAL A 44 -7.13 10.60 6.89
C VAL A 44 -6.55 9.46 6.06
N GLN A 45 -5.41 9.70 5.43
CA GLN A 45 -4.62 8.70 4.73
C GLN A 45 -3.38 8.32 5.54
N ILE A 46 -3.04 7.04 5.56
CA ILE A 46 -1.75 6.54 6.03
C ILE A 46 -1.01 5.91 4.86
N TYR A 47 0.25 6.25 4.70
CA TYR A 47 1.16 5.67 3.69
C TYR A 47 2.13 4.70 4.34
N LEU A 48 2.14 3.47 3.85
CA LEU A 48 3.02 2.39 4.30
C LEU A 48 4.01 2.02 3.21
N SER A 49 5.26 1.84 3.59
CA SER A 49 6.28 1.21 2.77
C SER A 49 6.07 -0.31 2.67
N LYS A 50 6.80 -0.98 1.78
CA LYS A 50 6.72 -2.43 1.56
C LYS A 50 7.03 -3.29 2.79
N ASP A 51 7.79 -2.76 3.73
CA ASP A 51 8.17 -3.40 5.00
C ASP A 51 7.25 -3.02 6.18
N GLY A 52 6.15 -2.28 5.91
CA GLY A 52 5.12 -1.94 6.89
C GLY A 52 5.44 -0.73 7.76
N ASN A 53 6.46 0.06 7.43
CA ASN A 53 6.71 1.30 8.13
C ASN A 53 5.75 2.39 7.67
N ILE A 54 5.24 3.18 8.61
CA ILE A 54 4.45 4.37 8.31
C ILE A 54 5.40 5.46 7.81
N SER A 55 5.25 5.86 6.56
CA SER A 55 6.08 6.90 5.95
C SER A 55 5.46 8.29 6.09
N LYS A 56 4.14 8.40 5.95
CA LYS A 56 3.37 9.66 6.05
C LYS A 56 1.95 9.37 6.53
N TRP A 57 1.32 10.38 7.13
CA TRP A 57 -0.13 10.40 7.39
C TRP A 57 -0.66 11.83 7.31
N GLY A 58 -1.95 11.97 7.02
CA GLY A 58 -2.60 13.28 6.88
C GLY A 58 -3.79 13.23 5.95
N PHE A 59 -4.26 14.39 5.55
CA PHE A 59 -5.35 14.51 4.59
C PHE A 59 -4.83 14.49 3.15
N ASP A 60 -5.56 13.83 2.25
CA ASP A 60 -5.27 13.92 0.81
C ASP A 60 -5.39 15.39 0.35
N ARG A 61 -4.40 15.85 -0.37
CA ARG A 61 -4.43 17.19 -0.96
C ARG A 61 -5.27 17.16 -2.22
N PHE A 62 -6.48 17.72 -2.14
CA PHE A 62 -7.33 17.94 -3.30
C PHE A 62 -6.81 19.14 -4.09
N ILE A 63 -6.20 18.94 -5.23
CA ILE A 63 -5.80 20.00 -6.15
C ILE A 63 -6.69 19.89 -7.39
N GLY A 64 -7.90 20.48 -7.32
CA GLY A 64 -8.84 20.55 -8.43
C GLY A 64 -9.30 19.20 -8.96
N TYR A 65 -9.75 19.14 -10.21
CA TYR A 65 -10.24 17.93 -10.88
C TYR A 65 -9.14 16.93 -11.28
N GLN A 66 -7.87 17.24 -11.05
CA GLN A 66 -6.76 16.35 -11.32
C GLN A 66 -6.23 15.76 -10.01
N GLU A 67 -6.33 14.45 -9.87
CA GLU A 67 -5.64 13.71 -8.83
C GLU A 67 -4.14 13.76 -9.12
N ASN A 68 -3.49 14.89 -8.85
CA ASN A 68 -2.04 14.97 -8.90
C ASN A 68 -1.49 14.25 -7.68
N TYR A 69 -1.03 13.02 -7.90
CA TYR A 69 -0.32 12.27 -6.88
C TYR A 69 1.09 12.83 -6.70
N ASN A 70 1.22 13.87 -5.89
CA ASN A 70 2.54 14.35 -5.43
C ASN A 70 3.08 13.55 -4.24
N GLY A 71 2.28 12.64 -3.70
CA GLY A 71 2.63 11.92 -2.49
C GLY A 71 2.66 12.79 -1.23
N ASP A 72 2.21 14.04 -1.31
CA ASP A 72 2.16 14.95 -0.18
C ASP A 72 0.77 14.97 0.43
N LEU A 73 0.74 14.76 1.75
CA LEU A 73 -0.46 14.86 2.57
C LEU A 73 -0.45 16.19 3.32
N LEU A 74 -1.62 16.78 3.48
CA LEU A 74 -1.77 17.94 4.37
C LEU A 74 -1.69 17.45 5.83
N PRO A 75 -1.10 18.25 6.74
CA PRO A 75 -0.99 17.86 8.14
C PRO A 75 -2.35 17.53 8.76
N TYR A 76 -2.42 16.42 9.47
CA TYR A 76 -3.58 16.09 10.30
C TYR A 76 -3.48 16.86 11.61
N VAL A 77 -4.53 17.60 11.95
CA VAL A 77 -4.62 18.47 13.13
C VAL A 77 -5.48 17.88 14.25
N GLY A 78 -5.94 16.63 14.10
CA GLY A 78 -6.73 15.92 15.12
C GLY A 78 -5.90 15.25 16.19
N ARG A 79 -6.54 14.33 16.93
CA ARG A 79 -5.90 13.55 18.02
C ARG A 79 -4.84 12.62 17.46
N ILE A 80 -3.60 12.72 17.97
CA ILE A 80 -2.52 11.75 17.76
C ILE A 80 -2.00 11.33 19.12
N GLU A 81 -1.90 10.03 19.36
CA GLU A 81 -1.27 9.48 20.57
C GLU A 81 -0.12 8.55 20.18
N TYR A 82 0.87 8.48 21.04
CA TYR A 82 2.05 7.65 20.87
C TYR A 82 2.18 6.64 22.00
N TYR A 83 2.81 5.51 21.73
CA TYR A 83 3.23 4.57 22.76
C TYR A 83 4.28 5.23 23.67
N SER A 84 4.10 5.05 24.98
CA SER A 84 4.91 5.68 26.04
C SER A 84 6.20 4.92 26.33
N GLN A 85 7.02 5.46 27.20
CA GLN A 85 8.22 4.78 27.69
C GLN A 85 7.93 3.54 28.56
N ASN A 86 6.70 3.42 29.08
CA ASN A 86 6.26 2.25 29.87
C ASN A 86 5.76 1.10 29.01
N ASP A 87 5.57 1.33 27.70
CA ASP A 87 5.18 0.29 26.75
C ASP A 87 6.41 -0.55 26.33
N ASP A 88 6.18 -1.64 25.60
CA ASP A 88 7.23 -2.49 25.04
C ASP A 88 8.27 -1.65 24.27
N GLU A 89 9.55 -1.99 24.42
CA GLU A 89 10.66 -1.23 23.83
C GLU A 89 10.54 -1.03 22.31
N SER A 90 10.00 -2.04 21.59
CA SER A 90 9.82 -2.00 20.15
C SER A 90 8.66 -1.09 19.70
N LEU A 91 7.82 -0.66 20.65
CA LEU A 91 6.64 0.18 20.39
C LEU A 91 6.88 1.66 20.76
N ARG A 92 7.81 1.95 21.65
CA ARG A 92 8.04 3.30 22.19
C ARG A 92 8.18 4.35 21.10
N GLY A 93 7.42 5.45 21.26
CA GLY A 93 7.43 6.56 20.31
C GLY A 93 6.69 6.30 18.99
N LYS A 94 6.17 5.09 18.77
CA LYS A 94 5.32 4.80 17.61
C LYS A 94 3.92 5.36 17.80
N ILE A 95 3.23 5.66 16.70
CA ILE A 95 1.86 6.17 16.74
C ILE A 95 0.93 5.07 17.26
N LYS A 96 0.16 5.39 18.29
CA LYS A 96 -0.85 4.51 18.90
C LYS A 96 -2.25 4.80 18.37
N TYR A 97 -2.60 6.08 18.26
CA TYR A 97 -3.88 6.51 17.71
C TYR A 97 -3.71 7.63 16.68
N ILE A 98 -4.48 7.56 15.61
CA ILE A 98 -4.77 8.69 14.72
C ILE A 98 -6.29 8.83 14.71
N GLY A 99 -6.80 9.94 15.25
CA GLY A 99 -8.23 10.11 15.50
C GLY A 99 -8.76 9.04 16.43
N LYS A 100 -9.71 8.22 15.94
CA LYS A 100 -10.27 7.07 16.66
C LYS A 100 -9.62 5.74 16.28
N THR A 101 -8.75 5.72 15.28
CA THR A 101 -8.14 4.50 14.76
C THR A 101 -6.94 4.09 15.60
N LEU A 102 -7.01 2.91 16.21
CA LEU A 102 -5.89 2.30 16.94
C LEU A 102 -4.92 1.64 15.96
N LEU A 103 -3.64 1.89 16.15
CA LEU A 103 -2.53 1.20 15.50
C LEU A 103 -1.82 0.31 16.51
N THR A 104 -1.60 -0.95 16.15
CA THR A 104 -0.84 -1.90 16.99
C THR A 104 0.40 -2.37 16.24
N TYR A 105 1.40 -2.82 17.00
CA TYR A 105 2.67 -3.30 16.45
C TYR A 105 3.05 -4.62 17.10
N TYR A 106 3.90 -5.38 16.43
CA TYR A 106 4.50 -6.59 16.99
C TYR A 106 5.50 -6.22 18.09
N ALA A 107 5.41 -6.91 19.22
CA ALA A 107 6.23 -6.65 20.40
C ALA A 107 7.68 -7.18 20.26
N SER A 108 8.53 -6.81 21.20
CA SER A 108 9.96 -7.15 21.20
C SER A 108 10.26 -8.66 21.31
N TYR A 109 9.34 -9.43 21.89
CA TYR A 109 9.45 -10.89 22.04
C TYR A 109 8.93 -11.68 20.82
N GLU A 110 8.38 -11.00 19.81
CA GLU A 110 7.91 -11.64 18.57
C GLU A 110 9.10 -12.02 17.67
N ASN A 111 8.83 -12.71 16.53
CA ASN A 111 9.88 -13.02 15.57
C ASN A 111 10.65 -11.78 15.14
N GLU A 112 11.96 -11.87 14.95
CA GLU A 112 12.84 -10.75 14.60
C GLU A 112 12.39 -10.02 13.34
N ALA A 113 11.84 -10.74 12.35
CA ALA A 113 11.29 -10.12 11.15
C ALA A 113 10.02 -9.31 11.40
N LEU A 114 9.35 -9.52 12.53
CA LEU A 114 8.09 -8.86 12.91
C LEU A 114 8.31 -7.73 13.90
N LYS A 115 9.32 -7.85 14.78
CA LYS A 115 9.59 -6.96 15.90
C LYS A 115 9.43 -5.48 15.52
N GLY A 116 8.51 -4.79 16.19
CA GLY A 116 8.22 -3.38 16.00
C GLY A 116 7.52 -3.02 14.69
N LYS A 117 7.16 -3.99 13.84
CA LYS A 117 6.40 -3.73 12.62
C LYS A 117 4.92 -3.53 12.93
N LEU A 118 4.22 -2.84 12.04
CA LEU A 118 2.79 -2.59 12.15
C LEU A 118 2.02 -3.92 12.14
N LYS A 119 1.23 -4.19 13.17
CA LYS A 119 0.42 -5.39 13.34
C LYS A 119 -1.03 -5.18 12.90
N SER A 120 -1.59 -4.00 13.22
CA SER A 120 -2.92 -3.63 12.72
C SER A 120 -3.13 -2.13 12.58
N ILE A 121 -4.05 -1.76 11.69
CA ILE A 121 -4.68 -0.44 11.60
C ILE A 121 -6.17 -0.69 11.79
N GLY A 122 -6.69 -0.35 12.97
CA GLY A 122 -8.07 -0.67 13.34
C GLY A 122 -8.36 -2.16 13.17
N ALA A 123 -9.29 -2.52 12.29
CA ALA A 123 -9.67 -3.91 12.02
C ALA A 123 -8.80 -4.63 10.97
N ILE A 124 -7.88 -3.91 10.30
CA ILE A 124 -7.00 -4.49 9.27
C ILE A 124 -5.73 -5.03 9.92
N ASN A 125 -5.50 -6.33 9.81
CA ASN A 125 -4.28 -6.97 10.28
C ASN A 125 -3.22 -7.05 9.16
N PHE A 126 -1.95 -7.01 9.56
CA PHE A 126 -0.78 -7.16 8.72
C PHE A 126 0.02 -8.37 9.16
N ASP A 127 0.53 -9.14 8.20
CA ASP A 127 1.51 -10.18 8.43
C ASP A 127 2.69 -10.01 7.49
N TYR A 128 3.83 -10.58 7.81
CA TYR A 128 5.09 -10.38 7.10
C TYR A 128 5.78 -11.70 6.81
N TYR A 129 6.59 -11.73 5.77
CA TYR A 129 7.49 -12.84 5.49
C TYR A 129 8.57 -12.92 6.56
N LEU A 130 8.80 -14.12 7.09
CA LEU A 130 9.67 -14.34 8.23
C LEU A 130 11.16 -14.47 7.81
N THR A 131 12.05 -14.52 8.80
CA THR A 131 13.51 -14.51 8.60
C THR A 131 14.03 -15.71 7.79
N TYR A 132 13.34 -16.85 7.85
CA TYR A 132 13.72 -18.07 7.13
C TYR A 132 13.19 -18.15 5.69
N GLU A 133 12.34 -17.17 5.29
CA GLU A 133 11.81 -17.11 3.93
C GLU A 133 12.83 -16.44 2.97
N ASP A 134 12.50 -16.35 1.68
CA ASP A 134 13.41 -15.90 0.63
C ASP A 134 14.00 -14.51 0.90
N ALA A 135 15.29 -14.34 0.60
CA ALA A 135 16.07 -13.14 0.87
C ALA A 135 15.51 -11.87 0.18
N ALA A 136 14.83 -12.03 -0.97
CA ALA A 136 14.29 -10.88 -1.71
C ALA A 136 13.08 -10.23 -1.05
N TYR A 137 12.35 -10.99 -0.20
CA TYR A 137 11.11 -10.48 0.40
C TYR A 137 10.97 -10.75 1.91
N ARG A 138 11.97 -11.35 2.58
CA ARG A 138 11.92 -11.47 4.06
C ARG A 138 11.70 -10.12 4.71
N GLY A 139 10.81 -10.07 5.68
CA GLY A 139 10.43 -8.85 6.37
C GLY A 139 9.53 -7.91 5.56
N LEU A 140 9.17 -8.24 4.32
CA LEU A 140 8.15 -7.50 3.57
C LEU A 140 6.75 -7.95 3.97
N ILE A 141 5.75 -7.10 3.69
CA ILE A 141 4.35 -7.41 3.98
C ILE A 141 3.92 -8.65 3.18
N LYS A 142 3.32 -9.63 3.87
CA LYS A 142 2.79 -10.88 3.33
C LYS A 142 1.28 -10.84 3.16
N THR A 143 0.57 -10.23 4.12
CA THR A 143 -0.86 -10.03 4.03
C THR A 143 -1.29 -8.66 4.53
N ILE A 144 -2.37 -8.14 3.96
CA ILE A 144 -3.07 -6.94 4.41
C ILE A 144 -4.55 -7.32 4.50
N GLY A 145 -5.05 -7.52 5.71
CA GLY A 145 -6.36 -8.09 5.94
C GLY A 145 -6.49 -9.46 5.27
N ARG A 146 -7.43 -9.60 4.33
CA ARG A 146 -7.62 -10.84 3.57
C ARG A 146 -6.83 -10.90 2.26
N LYS A 147 -6.08 -9.87 1.89
CA LYS A 147 -5.33 -9.82 0.64
C LYS A 147 -3.92 -10.37 0.84
N MET A 148 -3.56 -11.41 0.11
CA MET A 148 -2.20 -11.92 0.05
C MET A 148 -1.37 -11.01 -0.86
N ILE A 149 -0.12 -10.78 -0.49
CA ILE A 149 0.87 -10.02 -1.24
C ILE A 149 2.00 -10.96 -1.59
N VAL A 150 2.31 -11.04 -2.88
CA VAL A 150 3.40 -11.88 -3.38
C VAL A 150 4.45 -10.97 -4.01
N TRP A 151 5.71 -11.25 -3.72
CA TRP A 151 6.88 -10.54 -4.25
C TRP A 151 7.66 -11.47 -5.17
N TYR A 152 8.38 -10.91 -6.13
CA TYR A 152 9.31 -11.69 -6.95
C TYR A 152 10.47 -12.19 -6.09
N ALA A 153 10.78 -13.48 -6.20
CA ALA A 153 11.78 -14.18 -5.38
C ALA A 153 13.22 -13.94 -5.87
N SER A 154 14.18 -14.31 -5.03
CA SER A 154 15.61 -14.13 -5.31
C SER A 154 16.11 -14.99 -6.49
N TYR A 155 15.46 -16.12 -6.77
CA TYR A 155 15.78 -17.00 -7.89
C TYR A 155 15.15 -16.56 -9.22
N GLU A 156 14.24 -15.57 -9.20
CA GLU A 156 13.63 -15.01 -10.40
C GLU A 156 14.57 -13.98 -11.06
N ASN A 157 14.13 -13.38 -12.16
CA ASN A 157 14.94 -12.41 -12.92
C ASN A 157 15.47 -11.28 -12.01
N VAL A 158 16.75 -10.93 -12.15
CA VAL A 158 17.46 -9.99 -11.27
C VAL A 158 16.79 -8.62 -11.17
N ASP A 159 16.22 -8.11 -12.27
CA ASP A 159 15.55 -6.81 -12.30
C ASP A 159 14.17 -6.82 -11.62
N LEU A 160 13.65 -8.00 -11.28
CA LEU A 160 12.34 -8.20 -10.69
C LEU A 160 12.38 -8.48 -9.19
N ARG A 161 13.49 -8.95 -8.64
CA ARG A 161 13.64 -9.39 -7.24
C ARG A 161 13.11 -8.36 -6.26
N GLY A 162 12.25 -8.79 -5.34
CA GLY A 162 11.65 -7.93 -4.32
C GLY A 162 10.68 -6.88 -4.84
N LYS A 163 10.25 -6.98 -6.11
CA LYS A 163 9.15 -6.18 -6.65
C LYS A 163 7.81 -6.86 -6.35
N LEU A 164 6.75 -6.08 -6.32
CA LEU A 164 5.38 -6.56 -6.09
C LEU A 164 4.93 -7.40 -7.27
N LYS A 165 4.62 -8.69 -7.05
CA LYS A 165 4.15 -9.63 -8.08
C LYS A 165 2.63 -9.74 -8.10
N ASN A 166 2.02 -9.91 -6.91
CA ASN A 166 0.57 -9.94 -6.78
C ASN A 166 0.12 -9.13 -5.57
N PHE A 167 -1.01 -8.47 -5.73
CA PHE A 167 -1.75 -7.81 -4.67
C PHE A 167 -3.18 -8.35 -4.65
N GLY A 168 -3.46 -9.33 -3.77
CA GLY A 168 -4.67 -10.12 -3.85
C GLY A 168 -4.78 -10.84 -5.19
N SER A 169 -5.85 -10.57 -5.95
CA SER A 169 -6.06 -11.14 -7.29
C SER A 169 -5.39 -10.35 -8.42
N THR A 170 -4.90 -9.14 -8.14
CA THR A 170 -4.26 -8.29 -9.16
C THR A 170 -2.82 -8.72 -9.39
N THR A 171 -2.46 -8.98 -10.65
CA THR A 171 -1.10 -9.40 -11.06
C THR A 171 -0.34 -8.24 -11.70
N LEU A 172 0.93 -8.06 -11.29
CA LEU A 172 1.85 -7.08 -11.83
C LEU A 172 2.97 -7.79 -12.59
N ILE A 173 3.14 -7.45 -13.85
CA ILE A 173 4.19 -7.96 -14.73
C ILE A 173 5.15 -6.83 -15.06
N TYR A 174 6.43 -7.15 -15.17
CA TYR A 174 7.49 -6.18 -15.42
C TYR A 174 8.31 -6.58 -16.64
N TYR A 175 8.93 -5.62 -17.27
CA TYR A 175 9.98 -5.85 -18.25
C TYR A 175 11.21 -6.42 -17.54
N ASN A 176 11.79 -7.47 -18.10
CA ASN A 176 12.92 -8.20 -17.50
C ASN A 176 14.28 -7.80 -18.09
N SER A 177 15.35 -8.43 -17.64
CA SER A 177 16.73 -8.12 -18.06
C SER A 177 17.05 -8.41 -19.52
N PHE A 178 16.21 -9.20 -20.21
CA PHE A 178 16.40 -9.53 -21.64
C PHE A 178 15.81 -8.49 -22.58
N GLU A 179 15.02 -7.54 -22.04
CA GLU A 179 14.36 -6.49 -22.81
C GLU A 179 15.22 -5.22 -22.85
N ASP A 180 14.78 -4.19 -23.57
CA ASP A 180 15.54 -2.96 -23.77
C ASP A 180 15.88 -2.30 -22.40
N LYS A 181 17.13 -1.84 -22.27
CA LYS A 181 17.67 -1.22 -21.04
C LYS A 181 16.88 -0.01 -20.55
N ALA A 182 16.18 0.70 -21.45
CA ALA A 182 15.40 1.89 -21.12
C ALA A 182 14.19 1.59 -20.22
N PHE A 183 13.68 0.35 -20.27
CA PHE A 183 12.49 0.00 -19.52
C PHE A 183 12.60 -1.29 -18.68
N ARG A 184 13.80 -1.86 -18.55
CA ARG A 184 14.04 -3.00 -17.64
C ARG A 184 13.55 -2.70 -16.24
N GLY A 185 12.86 -3.65 -15.64
CA GLY A 185 12.31 -3.52 -14.31
C GLY A 185 11.11 -2.59 -14.18
N LYS A 186 10.67 -1.91 -15.23
CA LYS A 186 9.46 -1.10 -15.24
C LYS A 186 8.22 -1.98 -15.38
N ILE A 187 7.06 -1.47 -14.97
CA ILE A 187 5.77 -2.16 -15.13
C ILE A 187 5.48 -2.38 -16.62
N LYS A 188 5.19 -3.63 -16.98
CA LYS A 188 4.74 -4.05 -18.30
C LYS A 188 3.22 -4.15 -18.37
N SER A 189 2.60 -4.68 -17.30
CA SER A 189 1.15 -4.66 -17.16
C SER A 189 0.73 -4.74 -15.69
N ILE A 190 -0.47 -4.25 -15.42
CA ILE A 190 -1.22 -4.49 -14.18
C ILE A 190 -2.55 -5.11 -14.62
N ASP A 191 -2.74 -6.39 -14.36
CA ASP A 191 -3.80 -7.22 -14.97
C ASP A 191 -3.87 -7.00 -16.50
N ARG A 192 -5.02 -6.53 -17.00
CA ARG A 192 -5.27 -6.25 -18.43
C ARG A 192 -4.70 -4.92 -18.93
N PHE A 193 -4.22 -4.06 -18.05
CA PHE A 193 -3.72 -2.73 -18.42
C PHE A 193 -2.23 -2.81 -18.76
N ALA A 194 -1.90 -2.58 -20.03
CA ALA A 194 -0.54 -2.63 -20.54
C ALA A 194 0.12 -1.25 -20.51
N PHE A 195 1.46 -1.24 -20.32
CA PHE A 195 2.30 -0.06 -20.34
C PHE A 195 3.43 -0.26 -21.34
N VAL A 196 3.63 0.69 -22.22
CA VAL A 196 4.71 0.69 -23.22
C VAL A 196 5.58 1.93 -23.00
N TYR A 197 6.88 1.77 -23.08
CA TYR A 197 7.85 2.85 -22.90
C TYR A 197 8.64 3.08 -24.18
N TYR A 198 9.19 4.28 -24.34
CA TYR A 198 10.12 4.59 -25.41
C TYR A 198 11.41 3.80 -25.19
N SER A 199 11.91 3.16 -26.27
CA SER A 199 13.13 2.36 -26.24
C SER A 199 14.38 3.24 -26.09
N SER A 200 15.54 2.60 -25.88
CA SER A 200 16.82 3.31 -25.75
C SER A 200 17.26 4.02 -27.03
N PHE A 201 16.64 3.72 -28.16
CA PHE A 201 16.92 4.34 -29.47
C PHE A 201 15.97 5.50 -29.83
N GLU A 202 14.94 5.72 -29.02
CA GLU A 202 13.93 6.76 -29.28
C GLU A 202 14.22 8.03 -28.46
N GLN A 203 13.75 9.18 -28.95
CA GLN A 203 14.05 10.51 -28.38
C GLN A 203 13.65 10.65 -26.90
N TYR A 204 12.51 10.09 -26.50
CA TYR A 204 12.02 10.14 -25.12
C TYR A 204 12.30 8.84 -24.35
N SER A 205 13.47 8.26 -24.63
CA SER A 205 13.90 6.99 -24.02
C SER A 205 13.51 6.89 -22.55
N SER A 206 12.96 5.72 -22.16
CA SER A 206 12.57 5.44 -20.80
C SER A 206 11.26 6.09 -20.30
N SER A 207 10.70 7.08 -21.01
CA SER A 207 9.40 7.65 -20.64
C SER A 207 8.24 6.77 -21.11
N LEU A 208 7.08 6.93 -20.46
CA LEU A 208 5.87 6.19 -20.81
C LEU A 208 5.34 6.65 -22.17
N LYS A 209 5.19 5.71 -23.11
CA LYS A 209 4.68 5.94 -24.47
C LYS A 209 3.17 5.68 -24.54
N THR A 210 2.72 4.60 -23.89
CA THR A 210 1.31 4.19 -23.87
C THR A 210 0.98 3.57 -22.53
N GLY A 211 -0.21 3.85 -22.02
CA GLY A 211 -0.73 3.39 -20.74
C GLY A 211 -1.25 4.54 -19.89
N SER A 212 -2.10 4.24 -18.93
CA SER A 212 -2.60 5.23 -17.97
C SER A 212 -1.80 5.19 -16.69
N THR A 213 -1.32 6.33 -16.21
CA THR A 213 -0.61 6.44 -14.94
C THR A 213 -1.50 6.21 -13.73
N LEU A 214 -2.82 6.25 -13.90
CA LEU A 214 -3.81 5.96 -12.88
C LEU A 214 -4.84 4.97 -13.42
N ILE A 215 -4.98 3.82 -12.77
CA ILE A 215 -5.99 2.80 -13.08
C ILE A 215 -6.72 2.38 -11.81
N ASN A 216 -8.00 2.05 -11.92
CA ASN A 216 -8.81 1.54 -10.82
C ASN A 216 -9.14 0.07 -11.08
N ILE A 217 -8.79 -0.80 -10.15
CA ILE A 217 -9.08 -2.23 -10.17
C ILE A 217 -9.72 -2.60 -8.84
N ASN A 218 -10.98 -3.04 -8.87
CA ASN A 218 -11.73 -3.46 -7.69
C ASN A 218 -11.74 -2.42 -6.54
N GLY A 219 -11.87 -1.13 -6.88
CA GLY A 219 -11.91 -0.03 -5.92
C GLY A 219 -10.54 0.43 -5.40
N ILE A 220 -9.45 -0.20 -5.85
CA ILE A 220 -8.09 0.19 -5.50
C ILE A 220 -7.45 0.96 -6.66
N LYS A 221 -6.93 2.14 -6.38
CA LYS A 221 -6.21 2.97 -7.35
C LYS A 221 -4.76 2.53 -7.45
N TYR A 222 -4.33 2.09 -8.62
CA TYR A 222 -2.93 1.83 -8.93
C TYR A 222 -2.37 3.05 -9.63
N TYR A 223 -1.33 3.61 -9.04
CA TYR A 223 -0.70 4.83 -9.51
C TYR A 223 0.74 4.56 -9.94
N LEU A 224 1.06 4.84 -11.21
CA LEU A 224 2.42 4.77 -11.73
C LEU A 224 3.02 6.17 -11.74
N LYS A 225 4.02 6.41 -10.89
CA LYS A 225 4.76 7.67 -10.89
C LYS A 225 5.57 7.78 -12.19
N SER A 226 5.31 8.83 -12.96
CA SER A 226 6.23 9.27 -14.01
C SER A 226 7.35 10.09 -13.37
N TYR A 227 8.58 9.87 -13.82
CA TYR A 227 9.68 10.78 -13.55
C TYR A 227 9.64 11.93 -14.53
#